data_a2e112dc6feec156014c3a6a7b9aadf7
#
_entry.id   a2e112dc6feec156014c3a6a7b9aadf7
#
_cell.length_a   1.000
_cell.length_b   1.000
_cell.length_c   1.000
_cell.angle_alpha   90.00
_cell.angle_beta   90.00
_cell.angle_gamma   90.00
#
_symmetry.space_group_name_H-M   'P 1'
#
loop_
_entity.id
_entity.type
_entity.pdbx_description
1 polymer ?
#
loop_
_entity_poly.entity_id
_entity_poly.type
_entity_poly.pdbx_seq_one_letter_code
_entity_poly.pdbx_strand_id
1 'polypeptide(L)'
;HYPLRRQRQMCIRDRDTVALDVTQNDIKFRANGQTIKFKGFMTLYVEAKDDKENDKENKLPQLDKGDKVTATKIEPAQHFTQPPPRYTEARLVKTLEELKIGRPSTYAPTIDTIQKRNYVKLESKRFIPTELGEIVYEQVKEYFPEIIDVEFTVNMETLLDKIAEGDMNWRKVIGDFYNSFKQDVERAESEMEKIEIKDEPAGEDCEVCGSPMVIKMGRY
;
A
#
# COMPACT_ATOMS: atom_id res chain seq x y z
N HIS A 1 -26.75 17.81 -25.74
CA HIS A 1 -25.27 17.83 -25.70
C HIS A 1 -24.65 18.93 -24.81
N TYR A 2 -25.41 19.96 -24.42
CA TYR A 2 -24.91 21.06 -23.58
C TYR A 2 -24.63 20.67 -22.09
N PRO A 3 -25.41 19.80 -21.44
CA PRO A 3 -25.17 19.43 -20.04
C PRO A 3 -23.85 18.67 -19.82
N LEU A 4 -23.49 17.79 -20.76
CA LEU A 4 -22.26 17.00 -20.70
C LEU A 4 -20.97 17.84 -20.81
N ARG A 5 -21.05 18.96 -21.55
CA ARG A 5 -19.92 19.89 -21.70
C ARG A 5 -19.68 20.70 -20.44
N ARG A 6 -20.73 21.09 -19.71
CA ARG A 6 -20.62 21.75 -18.39
C ARG A 6 -20.10 20.81 -17.31
N GLN A 7 -20.55 19.55 -17.28
CA GLN A 7 -20.02 18.54 -16.36
C GLN A 7 -18.56 18.25 -16.64
N ARG A 8 -18.11 18.15 -17.89
CA ARG A 8 -16.70 18.01 -18.25
C ARG A 8 -15.86 19.20 -17.80
N GLN A 9 -16.37 20.42 -17.92
CA GLN A 9 -15.64 21.62 -17.47
C GLN A 9 -15.48 21.69 -15.94
N MET A 10 -16.41 21.16 -15.16
CA MET A 10 -16.29 21.09 -13.70
C MET A 10 -15.31 19.99 -13.23
N CYS A 11 -15.12 18.95 -14.03
CA CYS A 11 -14.22 17.83 -13.69
C CYS A 11 -12.78 18.04 -14.17
N ILE A 12 -12.52 19.08 -14.98
CA ILE A 12 -11.18 19.34 -15.54
C ILE A 12 -10.49 20.41 -14.66
N ARG A 13 -9.24 20.15 -14.37
CA ARG A 13 -8.28 21.08 -13.77
C ARG A 13 -7.24 21.42 -14.84
N ASP A 14 -7.04 22.70 -15.15
CA ASP A 14 -5.95 23.13 -16.02
C ASP A 14 -4.71 23.49 -15.21
N ARG A 15 -3.57 22.97 -15.67
CA ARG A 15 -2.26 23.19 -15.05
C ARG A 15 -1.26 23.52 -16.15
N ASP A 16 -0.60 24.65 -16.03
CA ASP A 16 0.55 24.97 -16.84
C ASP A 16 1.81 24.42 -16.17
N THR A 17 2.55 23.59 -16.88
CA THR A 17 3.83 23.05 -16.40
C THR A 17 4.94 23.70 -17.22
N VAL A 18 5.91 24.31 -16.54
CA VAL A 18 7.07 24.94 -17.13
C VAL A 18 8.33 24.22 -16.67
N ALA A 19 9.19 23.87 -17.59
CA ALA A 19 10.52 23.36 -17.30
C ALA A 19 11.56 24.37 -17.81
N LEU A 20 12.43 24.83 -16.92
CA LEU A 20 13.55 25.70 -17.24
C LEU A 20 14.84 24.89 -17.20
N ASP A 21 15.58 24.91 -18.31
CA ASP A 21 16.92 24.33 -18.37
C ASP A 21 17.92 25.50 -18.47
N VAL A 22 18.75 25.67 -17.44
CA VAL A 22 19.83 26.62 -17.39
C VAL A 22 21.14 25.88 -17.64
N THR A 23 21.90 26.29 -18.65
CA THR A 23 23.14 25.62 -19.04
C THR A 23 24.33 26.56 -18.90
N GLN A 24 25.43 26.05 -18.33
CA GLN A 24 26.73 26.72 -18.28
C GLN A 24 27.83 25.68 -18.41
N ASN A 25 28.70 25.82 -19.40
CA ASN A 25 29.85 24.93 -19.60
C ASN A 25 29.48 23.42 -19.51
N ASP A 26 28.51 22.98 -20.30
CA ASP A 26 27.97 21.59 -20.35
C ASP A 26 27.24 21.09 -19.09
N ILE A 27 27.18 21.89 -18.03
CA ILE A 27 26.37 21.56 -16.84
C ILE A 27 24.97 22.11 -17.05
N LYS A 28 23.96 21.24 -16.82
CA LYS A 28 22.54 21.60 -16.88
C LYS A 28 21.92 21.63 -15.50
N PHE A 29 21.29 22.74 -15.19
CA PHE A 29 20.40 22.84 -14.01
C PHE A 29 18.97 22.87 -14.51
N ARG A 30 18.11 22.01 -13.97
CA ARG A 30 16.70 21.94 -14.34
C ARG A 30 15.81 22.35 -13.17
N ALA A 31 14.92 23.27 -13.43
CA ALA A 31 13.84 23.65 -12.52
C ALA A 31 12.50 23.35 -13.16
N ASN A 32 11.61 22.68 -12.44
CA ASN A 32 10.24 22.40 -12.86
C ASN A 32 9.28 23.22 -12.01
N GLY A 33 8.39 23.93 -12.66
CA GLY A 33 7.32 24.69 -12.03
C GLY A 33 5.95 24.29 -12.57
N GLN A 34 4.95 24.47 -11.73
CA GLN A 34 3.57 24.26 -12.15
C GLN A 34 2.69 25.34 -11.52
N THR A 35 1.75 25.80 -12.32
CA THR A 35 0.75 26.77 -11.87
C THR A 35 -0.63 26.27 -12.25
N ILE A 36 -1.57 26.29 -11.30
CA ILE A 36 -2.96 25.93 -11.57
C ILE A 36 -3.63 27.12 -12.25
N LYS A 37 -3.96 26.98 -13.53
CA LYS A 37 -4.64 28.00 -14.32
C LYS A 37 -6.14 28.01 -14.07
N PHE A 38 -6.72 26.84 -13.92
CA PHE A 38 -8.13 26.66 -13.63
C PHE A 38 -8.32 25.55 -12.57
N LYS A 39 -8.91 25.90 -11.43
CA LYS A 39 -9.08 24.97 -10.30
C LYS A 39 -10.09 23.86 -10.57
N GLY A 40 -11.09 24.09 -11.45
CA GLY A 40 -12.10 23.09 -11.76
C GLY A 40 -12.74 22.49 -10.51
N PHE A 41 -12.73 21.16 -10.41
CA PHE A 41 -13.30 20.43 -9.27
C PHE A 41 -12.61 20.74 -7.92
N MET A 42 -11.36 21.19 -7.92
CA MET A 42 -10.64 21.55 -6.70
C MET A 42 -11.25 22.77 -5.97
N THR A 43 -12.18 23.46 -6.58
CA THR A 43 -12.93 24.53 -5.93
C THR A 43 -13.90 23.99 -4.87
N LEU A 44 -14.43 22.79 -5.11
CA LEU A 44 -15.41 22.12 -4.25
C LEU A 44 -14.81 20.97 -3.45
N TYR A 45 -13.80 20.31 -4.00
CA TYR A 45 -13.21 19.12 -3.43
C TYR A 45 -11.69 19.10 -3.64
N VAL A 46 -10.96 19.00 -2.54
CA VAL A 46 -9.51 18.77 -2.53
C VAL A 46 -9.29 17.36 -2.06
N GLU A 47 -8.83 16.48 -2.94
CA GLU A 47 -8.48 15.12 -2.60
C GLU A 47 -7.29 15.13 -1.63
N ALA A 48 -7.48 14.57 -0.44
CA ALA A 48 -6.40 14.39 0.50
C ALA A 48 -5.48 13.30 -0.03
N LYS A 49 -4.25 13.65 -0.35
CA LYS A 49 -3.21 12.68 -0.68
C LYS A 49 -2.51 12.24 0.59
N ASP A 50 -2.43 10.93 0.80
CA ASP A 50 -1.73 10.33 1.95
C ASP A 50 -0.22 10.57 1.91
N ASP A 51 0.34 10.71 0.71
CA ASP A 51 1.73 11.09 0.51
C ASP A 51 1.83 12.60 0.36
N LYS A 52 2.64 13.21 1.22
CA LYS A 52 3.02 14.63 1.11
C LYS A 52 3.94 14.84 -0.09
N GLU A 53 3.52 14.43 -1.28
CA GLU A 53 4.10 15.01 -2.48
C GLU A 53 3.72 16.48 -2.46
N ASN A 54 4.75 17.32 -2.35
CA ASN A 54 4.66 18.75 -2.30
C ASN A 54 3.93 19.28 -3.56
N ASP A 55 2.58 19.30 -3.52
CA ASP A 55 1.78 20.10 -4.45
C ASP A 55 1.93 21.61 -4.09
N LYS A 56 3.12 22.01 -3.63
CA LYS A 56 3.46 23.42 -3.55
C LYS A 56 3.52 23.93 -4.97
N GLU A 57 2.70 24.93 -5.27
CA GLU A 57 2.82 25.69 -6.50
C GLU A 57 4.24 26.27 -6.57
N ASN A 58 5.16 25.56 -7.23
CA ASN A 58 6.48 26.11 -7.55
C ASN A 58 6.29 27.03 -8.74
N LYS A 59 6.00 28.30 -8.47
CA LYS A 59 5.93 29.32 -9.50
C LYS A 59 7.35 29.67 -9.91
N LEU A 60 7.71 29.32 -11.12
CA LEU A 60 8.95 29.79 -11.74
C LEU A 60 8.74 31.19 -12.33
N PRO A 61 9.77 32.05 -12.31
CA PRO A 61 9.70 33.31 -13.01
C PRO A 61 9.52 33.09 -14.52
N GLN A 62 8.87 34.03 -15.17
CA GLN A 62 8.80 34.03 -16.65
C GLN A 62 10.17 34.41 -17.20
N LEU A 63 10.77 33.47 -17.91
CA LEU A 63 12.07 33.64 -18.58
C LEU A 63 11.92 33.19 -20.02
N ASP A 64 12.53 33.96 -20.94
CA ASP A 64 12.57 33.62 -22.35
C ASP A 64 13.88 32.88 -22.70
N LYS A 65 13.84 32.19 -23.83
CA LYS A 65 14.99 31.45 -24.32
C LYS A 65 16.13 32.42 -24.66
N GLY A 66 17.25 32.30 -23.93
CA GLY A 66 18.44 33.14 -24.11
C GLY A 66 18.64 34.18 -22.99
N ASP A 67 17.72 34.26 -22.05
CA ASP A 67 17.89 35.09 -20.86
C ASP A 67 19.08 34.62 -20.03
N LYS A 68 19.85 35.60 -19.53
CA LYS A 68 20.98 35.32 -18.65
C LYS A 68 20.55 35.39 -17.20
N VAL A 69 20.82 34.33 -16.47
CA VAL A 69 20.56 34.24 -15.02
C VAL A 69 21.88 34.15 -14.27
N THR A 70 21.96 34.78 -13.10
CA THR A 70 23.13 34.73 -12.23
C THR A 70 22.86 33.82 -11.05
N ALA A 71 23.75 32.83 -10.83
CA ALA A 71 23.70 32.01 -9.66
C ALA A 71 24.08 32.83 -8.41
N THR A 72 23.17 33.00 -7.47
CA THR A 72 23.41 33.68 -6.20
C THR A 72 24.04 32.78 -5.16
N LYS A 73 23.63 31.48 -5.16
CA LYS A 73 24.12 30.46 -4.24
C LYS A 73 24.02 29.09 -4.88
N ILE A 74 25.03 28.27 -4.67
CA ILE A 74 25.02 26.83 -5.02
C ILE A 74 25.17 26.05 -3.74
N GLU A 75 24.17 25.26 -3.42
CA GLU A 75 24.14 24.41 -2.23
C GLU A 75 24.19 22.94 -2.68
N PRO A 76 25.30 22.24 -2.45
CA PRO A 76 25.34 20.80 -2.66
C PRO A 76 24.52 20.10 -1.56
N ALA A 77 23.59 19.27 -1.95
CA ALA A 77 22.82 18.44 -1.02
C ALA A 77 22.86 16.99 -1.47
N GLN A 78 23.19 16.11 -0.54
CA GLN A 78 23.13 14.68 -0.78
C GLN A 78 21.72 14.18 -0.46
N HIS A 79 21.13 13.47 -1.40
CA HIS A 79 19.82 12.85 -1.25
C HIS A 79 19.93 11.35 -1.50
N PHE A 80 19.16 10.60 -0.72
CA PHE A 80 19.02 9.15 -0.89
C PHE A 80 17.61 8.82 -1.32
N THR A 81 17.47 7.80 -2.17
CA THR A 81 16.15 7.25 -2.50
C THR A 81 15.50 6.69 -1.24
N GLN A 82 14.24 7.04 -1.02
CA GLN A 82 13.48 6.51 0.09
C GLN A 82 12.78 5.21 -0.34
N PRO A 83 12.66 4.22 0.58
CA PRO A 83 11.86 3.04 0.30
C PRO A 83 10.39 3.44 0.08
N PRO A 84 9.60 2.56 -0.61
CA PRO A 84 8.17 2.80 -0.73
C PRO A 84 7.53 3.02 0.65
N PRO A 85 6.62 3.97 0.79
CA PRO A 85 5.94 4.20 2.06
C PRO A 85 5.06 2.99 2.40
N ARG A 86 4.88 2.72 3.70
CA ARG A 86 3.96 1.69 4.18
C ARG A 86 2.53 2.00 3.77
N TYR A 87 1.72 0.97 3.59
CA TYR A 87 0.33 1.10 3.18
C TYR A 87 -0.52 1.83 4.23
N THR A 88 -1.35 2.75 3.76
CA THR A 88 -2.54 3.23 4.46
C THR A 88 -3.72 2.34 4.09
N GLU A 89 -4.83 2.42 4.83
CA GLU A 89 -6.05 1.67 4.50
C GLU A 89 -6.50 1.93 3.06
N ALA A 90 -6.59 3.21 2.67
CA ALA A 90 -7.02 3.59 1.33
C ALA A 90 -6.07 3.07 0.24
N ARG A 91 -4.76 3.16 0.47
CA ARG A 91 -3.77 2.65 -0.49
C ARG A 91 -3.79 1.14 -0.59
N LEU A 92 -4.01 0.43 0.53
CA LEU A 92 -4.13 -1.02 0.52
C LEU A 92 -5.35 -1.47 -0.28
N VAL A 93 -6.53 -0.86 -0.03
CA VAL A 93 -7.74 -1.14 -0.82
C VAL A 93 -7.50 -0.90 -2.30
N LYS A 94 -6.90 0.24 -2.66
CA LYS A 94 -6.58 0.55 -4.06
C LYS A 94 -5.65 -0.49 -4.68
N THR A 95 -4.64 -0.93 -3.96
CA THR A 95 -3.70 -1.97 -4.45
C THR A 95 -4.41 -3.31 -4.62
N LEU A 96 -5.29 -3.72 -3.70
CA LEU A 96 -6.09 -4.94 -3.82
C LEU A 96 -7.00 -4.88 -5.06
N GLU A 97 -7.62 -3.72 -5.31
CA GLU A 97 -8.44 -3.48 -6.50
C GLU A 97 -7.63 -3.54 -7.80
N GLU A 98 -6.48 -2.87 -7.85
CA GLU A 98 -5.56 -2.88 -9.00
C GLU A 98 -5.05 -4.29 -9.32
N LEU A 99 -4.76 -5.08 -8.29
CA LEU A 99 -4.34 -6.48 -8.41
C LEU A 99 -5.52 -7.45 -8.62
N LYS A 100 -6.76 -6.98 -8.55
CA LYS A 100 -7.99 -7.80 -8.64
C LYS A 100 -8.10 -8.87 -7.54
N ILE A 101 -7.58 -8.60 -6.37
CA ILE A 101 -7.65 -9.47 -5.20
C ILE A 101 -8.87 -9.09 -4.38
N GLY A 102 -9.80 -10.04 -4.22
CA GLY A 102 -11.06 -9.82 -3.50
C GLY A 102 -12.07 -8.97 -4.27
N ARG A 103 -13.07 -8.48 -3.56
CA ARG A 103 -14.19 -7.70 -4.08
C ARG A 103 -14.49 -6.54 -3.14
N PRO A 104 -15.23 -5.50 -3.57
CA PRO A 104 -15.59 -4.36 -2.72
C PRO A 104 -16.19 -4.76 -1.37
N SER A 105 -16.96 -5.86 -1.32
CA SER A 105 -17.57 -6.38 -0.11
C SER A 105 -16.58 -7.04 0.86
N THR A 106 -15.40 -7.44 0.41
CA THR A 106 -14.40 -8.16 1.21
C THR A 106 -13.23 -7.29 1.66
N TYR A 107 -12.99 -6.13 1.06
CA TYR A 107 -11.83 -5.29 1.41
C TYR A 107 -11.85 -4.85 2.87
N ALA A 108 -12.95 -4.25 3.33
CA ALA A 108 -13.06 -3.78 4.70
C ALA A 108 -13.01 -4.92 5.73
N PRO A 109 -13.74 -6.04 5.57
CA PRO A 109 -13.61 -7.20 6.46
C PRO A 109 -12.19 -7.79 6.53
N THR A 110 -11.46 -7.81 5.41
CA THR A 110 -10.08 -8.30 5.38
C THR A 110 -9.16 -7.40 6.21
N ILE A 111 -9.25 -6.08 6.01
CA ILE A 111 -8.45 -5.10 6.74
C ILE A 111 -8.77 -5.15 8.24
N ASP A 112 -10.03 -5.27 8.60
CA ASP A 112 -10.46 -5.42 9.99
C ASP A 112 -9.92 -6.73 10.62
N THR A 113 -9.93 -7.82 9.86
CA THR A 113 -9.43 -9.13 10.32
C THR A 113 -7.94 -9.10 10.62
N ILE A 114 -7.10 -8.51 9.75
CA ILE A 114 -5.65 -8.48 9.99
C ILE A 114 -5.28 -7.62 11.20
N GLN A 115 -6.08 -6.57 11.48
CA GLN A 115 -5.91 -5.75 12.69
C GLN A 115 -6.40 -6.48 13.94
N LYS A 116 -7.60 -7.08 13.92
CA LYS A 116 -8.16 -7.85 15.06
C LYS A 116 -7.29 -9.04 15.46
N ARG A 117 -6.63 -9.67 14.49
CA ARG A 117 -5.69 -10.77 14.75
C ARG A 117 -4.30 -10.29 15.16
N ASN A 118 -4.11 -8.99 15.31
CA ASN A 118 -2.81 -8.38 15.62
C ASN A 118 -1.68 -8.77 14.65
N TYR A 119 -2.00 -9.04 13.39
CA TYR A 119 -0.97 -9.25 12.37
C TYR A 119 -0.33 -7.94 11.95
N VAL A 120 -1.10 -6.83 12.03
CA VAL A 120 -0.64 -5.47 11.78
C VAL A 120 -1.18 -4.53 12.85
N LYS A 121 -0.41 -3.48 13.14
CA LYS A 121 -0.83 -2.32 13.94
C LYS A 121 -0.96 -1.10 13.05
N LEU A 122 -1.89 -0.20 13.38
CA LEU A 122 -2.08 1.05 12.65
C LEU A 122 -1.38 2.18 13.43
N GLU A 123 -0.24 2.66 12.91
CA GLU A 123 0.49 3.80 13.48
C GLU A 123 0.54 4.93 12.46
N SER A 124 0.16 6.14 12.89
CA SER A 124 0.10 7.31 12.00
C SER A 124 -0.64 7.05 10.68
N LYS A 125 -1.76 6.31 10.75
CA LYS A 125 -2.59 5.86 9.62
C LYS A 125 -1.87 4.92 8.63
N ARG A 126 -0.78 4.29 9.03
CA ARG A 126 -0.03 3.33 8.22
C ARG A 126 0.05 1.98 8.91
N PHE A 127 -0.09 0.91 8.14
CA PHE A 127 0.05 -0.45 8.65
C PHE A 127 1.51 -0.80 8.91
N ILE A 128 1.77 -1.30 10.11
CA ILE A 128 3.07 -1.83 10.51
C ILE A 128 2.88 -3.30 10.88
N PRO A 129 3.57 -4.23 10.23
CA PRO A 129 3.55 -5.64 10.64
C PRO A 129 3.99 -5.78 12.09
N THR A 130 3.38 -6.72 12.79
CA THR A 130 3.81 -7.13 14.13
C THR A 130 4.71 -8.36 14.03
N GLU A 131 5.44 -8.68 15.08
CA GLU A 131 6.22 -9.91 15.16
C GLU A 131 5.36 -11.15 14.89
N LEU A 132 4.14 -11.21 15.47
CA LEU A 132 3.17 -12.25 15.17
C LEU A 132 2.81 -12.30 13.68
N GLY A 133 2.58 -11.14 13.06
CA GLY A 133 2.24 -11.05 11.63
C GLY A 133 3.38 -11.56 10.74
N GLU A 134 4.62 -11.23 11.07
CA GLU A 134 5.80 -11.68 10.33
C GLU A 134 5.98 -13.20 10.47
N ILE A 135 5.87 -13.74 11.69
CA ILE A 135 5.97 -15.18 11.94
C ILE A 135 4.88 -15.94 11.15
N VAL A 136 3.63 -15.49 11.22
CA VAL A 136 2.53 -16.13 10.49
C VAL A 136 2.76 -16.08 8.99
N TYR A 137 3.23 -14.94 8.47
CA TYR A 137 3.55 -14.80 7.05
C TYR A 137 4.67 -15.77 6.61
N GLU A 138 5.75 -15.87 7.37
CA GLU A 138 6.85 -16.77 7.07
C GLU A 138 6.41 -18.23 7.08
N GLN A 139 5.63 -18.65 8.09
CA GLN A 139 5.11 -20.01 8.17
C GLN A 139 4.16 -20.33 7.01
N VAL A 140 3.23 -19.43 6.68
CA VAL A 140 2.32 -19.66 5.55
C VAL A 140 3.07 -19.67 4.23
N LYS A 141 4.11 -18.84 4.08
CA LYS A 141 4.92 -18.81 2.87
C LYS A 141 5.74 -20.10 2.68
N GLU A 142 6.20 -20.70 3.77
CA GLU A 142 7.01 -21.93 3.72
C GLU A 142 6.16 -23.15 3.38
N TYR A 143 5.01 -23.29 4.06
CA TYR A 143 4.17 -24.50 3.92
C TYR A 143 3.10 -24.39 2.84
N PHE A 144 2.67 -23.17 2.49
CA PHE A 144 1.59 -22.90 1.54
C PHE A 144 1.99 -21.85 0.49
N PRO A 145 3.10 -22.06 -0.25
CA PRO A 145 3.63 -21.06 -1.16
C PRO A 145 2.67 -20.69 -2.30
N GLU A 146 1.85 -21.64 -2.77
CA GLU A 146 0.87 -21.39 -3.82
C GLU A 146 -0.26 -20.47 -3.34
N ILE A 147 -0.73 -20.64 -2.10
CA ILE A 147 -1.86 -19.88 -1.56
C ILE A 147 -1.49 -18.43 -1.28
N ILE A 148 -0.23 -18.18 -0.90
CA ILE A 148 0.24 -16.82 -0.60
C ILE A 148 0.57 -16.04 -1.88
N ASP A 149 0.63 -16.69 -3.02
CA ASP A 149 0.85 -16.05 -4.30
C ASP A 149 -0.35 -15.18 -4.70
N VAL A 150 -0.04 -13.96 -5.12
CA VAL A 150 -1.04 -13.00 -5.62
C VAL A 150 -1.79 -13.56 -6.83
N GLU A 151 -1.06 -14.21 -7.75
CA GLU A 151 -1.66 -14.77 -8.96
C GLU A 151 -2.63 -15.91 -8.66
N PHE A 152 -2.36 -16.71 -7.62
CA PHE A 152 -3.28 -17.75 -7.17
C PHE A 152 -4.63 -17.15 -6.76
N THR A 153 -4.62 -16.12 -5.95
CA THR A 153 -5.86 -15.45 -5.50
C THR A 153 -6.64 -14.86 -6.68
N VAL A 154 -5.96 -14.19 -7.61
CA VAL A 154 -6.59 -13.63 -8.81
C VAL A 154 -7.20 -14.72 -9.69
N ASN A 155 -6.48 -15.83 -9.89
CA ASN A 155 -6.98 -16.96 -10.65
C ASN A 155 -8.19 -17.61 -9.99
N MET A 156 -8.18 -17.80 -8.69
CA MET A 156 -9.30 -18.35 -7.93
C MET A 156 -10.54 -17.46 -8.04
N GLU A 157 -10.41 -16.15 -7.89
CA GLU A 157 -11.49 -15.19 -8.08
C GLU A 157 -12.07 -15.27 -9.50
N THR A 158 -11.22 -15.41 -10.51
CA THR A 158 -11.63 -15.58 -11.90
C THR A 158 -12.39 -16.90 -12.13
N LEU A 159 -11.96 -17.98 -11.48
CA LEU A 159 -12.66 -19.27 -11.56
C LEU A 159 -14.03 -19.21 -10.88
N LEU A 160 -14.15 -18.50 -9.76
CA LEU A 160 -15.42 -18.27 -9.06
C LEU A 160 -16.39 -17.45 -9.91
N ASP A 161 -15.91 -16.45 -10.64
CA ASP A 161 -16.73 -15.68 -11.59
C ASP A 161 -17.28 -16.60 -12.69
N LYS A 162 -16.45 -17.48 -13.29
CA LYS A 162 -16.87 -18.46 -14.29
C LYS A 162 -17.89 -19.47 -13.76
N ILE A 163 -17.77 -19.84 -12.48
CA ILE A 163 -18.79 -20.69 -11.82
C ILE A 163 -20.10 -19.93 -11.70
N ALA A 164 -20.07 -18.65 -11.32
CA ALA A 164 -21.26 -17.81 -11.20
C ALA A 164 -21.95 -17.59 -12.55
N GLU A 165 -21.20 -17.51 -13.65
CA GLU A 165 -21.70 -17.43 -15.02
C GLU A 165 -22.23 -18.76 -15.56
N GLY A 166 -21.96 -19.87 -14.88
CA GLY A 166 -22.40 -21.22 -15.29
C GLY A 166 -21.43 -21.95 -16.23
N ASP A 167 -20.29 -21.34 -16.53
CA ASP A 167 -19.30 -21.88 -17.49
C ASP A 167 -18.43 -23.00 -16.89
N MET A 168 -18.37 -23.10 -15.56
CA MET A 168 -17.56 -24.09 -14.85
C MET A 168 -18.30 -24.79 -13.72
N ASN A 169 -17.91 -26.06 -13.50
CA ASN A 169 -18.43 -26.84 -12.38
C ASN A 169 -17.61 -26.58 -11.12
N TRP A 170 -18.25 -26.05 -10.07
CA TRP A 170 -17.62 -25.72 -8.80
C TRP A 170 -16.93 -26.92 -8.12
N ARG A 171 -17.51 -28.15 -8.26
CA ARG A 171 -16.94 -29.36 -7.65
C ARG A 171 -15.58 -29.71 -8.24
N LYS A 172 -15.42 -29.47 -9.55
CA LYS A 172 -14.14 -29.69 -10.20
C LYS A 172 -13.09 -28.69 -9.70
N VAL A 173 -13.44 -27.41 -9.66
CA VAL A 173 -12.52 -26.34 -9.21
C VAL A 173 -12.07 -26.59 -7.77
N ILE A 174 -13.00 -26.91 -6.87
CA ILE A 174 -12.66 -27.21 -5.47
C ILE A 174 -11.85 -28.51 -5.36
N GLY A 175 -12.19 -29.54 -6.15
CA GLY A 175 -11.46 -30.81 -6.14
C GLY A 175 -10.02 -30.66 -6.57
N ASP A 176 -9.78 -29.90 -7.65
CA ASP A 176 -8.45 -29.62 -8.15
C ASP A 176 -7.61 -28.85 -7.12
N PHE A 177 -8.19 -27.83 -6.49
CA PHE A 177 -7.55 -27.09 -5.40
C PHE A 177 -7.28 -27.96 -4.17
N TYR A 178 -8.25 -28.75 -3.74
CA TYR A 178 -8.15 -29.50 -2.49
C TYR A 178 -7.05 -30.58 -2.54
N ASN A 179 -6.78 -31.13 -3.71
CA ASN A 179 -5.76 -32.19 -3.86
C ASN A 179 -4.35 -31.67 -3.53
N SER A 180 -3.95 -30.49 -4.00
CA SER A 180 -2.67 -29.88 -3.66
C SER A 180 -2.67 -29.35 -2.22
N PHE A 181 -3.72 -28.67 -1.83
CA PHE A 181 -3.87 -28.12 -0.50
C PHE A 181 -3.78 -29.17 0.62
N LYS A 182 -4.40 -30.34 0.42
CA LYS A 182 -4.33 -31.43 1.39
C LYS A 182 -2.89 -31.93 1.63
N GLN A 183 -2.10 -32.03 0.57
CA GLN A 183 -0.70 -32.45 0.68
C GLN A 183 0.13 -31.40 1.47
N ASP A 184 -0.13 -30.12 1.22
CA ASP A 184 0.53 -29.04 1.95
C ASP A 184 0.14 -29.03 3.43
N VAL A 185 -1.14 -29.31 3.76
CA VAL A 185 -1.61 -29.44 5.15
C VAL A 185 -0.94 -30.63 5.84
N GLU A 186 -0.90 -31.80 5.20
CA GLU A 186 -0.25 -33.02 5.77
C GLU A 186 1.26 -32.76 6.01
N ARG A 187 1.93 -32.04 5.10
CA ARG A 187 3.32 -31.62 5.28
C ARG A 187 3.46 -30.67 6.46
N ALA A 188 2.63 -29.64 6.51
CA ALA A 188 2.66 -28.67 7.59
C ALA A 188 2.37 -29.31 8.96
N GLU A 189 1.42 -30.23 9.06
CA GLU A 189 1.13 -30.95 10.31
C GLU A 189 2.29 -31.83 10.81
N SER A 190 3.11 -32.34 9.89
CA SER A 190 4.24 -33.20 10.24
C SER A 190 5.54 -32.45 10.51
N GLU A 191 5.75 -31.29 9.87
CA GLU A 191 7.05 -30.61 9.86
C GLU A 191 7.02 -29.25 10.60
N MET A 192 5.84 -28.62 10.75
CA MET A 192 5.73 -27.30 11.35
C MET A 192 6.07 -27.33 12.84
N GLU A 193 7.13 -26.64 13.20
CA GLU A 193 7.51 -26.47 14.60
C GLU A 193 6.64 -25.41 15.29
N LYS A 194 6.31 -25.67 16.56
CA LYS A 194 5.60 -24.69 17.38
C LYS A 194 6.52 -23.52 17.72
N ILE A 195 6.26 -22.36 17.15
CA ILE A 195 6.99 -21.14 17.46
C ILE A 195 6.39 -20.51 18.72
N GLU A 196 7.21 -20.36 19.76
CA GLU A 196 6.83 -19.63 20.97
C GLU A 196 7.26 -18.16 20.82
N ILE A 197 6.26 -17.26 20.78
CA ILE A 197 6.51 -15.82 20.82
C ILE A 197 6.94 -15.49 22.23
N LYS A 198 8.06 -14.80 22.37
CA LYS A 198 8.55 -14.36 23.68
C LYS A 198 7.58 -13.35 24.27
N ASP A 199 7.15 -13.65 25.49
CA ASP A 199 6.30 -12.72 26.25
C ASP A 199 7.07 -11.40 26.48
N GLU A 200 6.37 -10.26 26.35
CA GLU A 200 6.96 -8.95 26.67
C GLU A 200 7.16 -8.82 28.18
N PRO A 201 8.35 -8.37 28.66
CA PRO A 201 8.57 -8.15 30.08
C PRO A 201 7.65 -7.01 30.56
N ALA A 202 6.92 -7.25 31.65
CA ALA A 202 6.02 -6.24 32.25
C ALA A 202 6.78 -5.10 32.94
N GLY A 203 8.09 -5.27 33.16
CA GLY A 203 8.93 -4.29 33.89
C GLY A 203 8.73 -4.29 35.39
N GLU A 204 7.94 -5.22 35.93
CA GLU A 204 7.63 -5.38 37.34
C GLU A 204 7.94 -6.83 37.79
N ASP A 205 8.32 -6.99 39.02
CA ASP A 205 8.54 -8.32 39.61
C ASP A 205 7.31 -8.76 40.42
N CYS A 206 7.09 -10.04 40.50
CA CYS A 206 6.00 -10.62 41.29
C CYS A 206 6.19 -10.31 42.79
N GLU A 207 5.22 -9.69 43.42
CA GLU A 207 5.25 -9.35 44.86
C GLU A 207 5.35 -10.56 45.78
N VAL A 208 4.97 -11.75 45.29
CA VAL A 208 4.96 -12.99 46.12
C VAL A 208 6.25 -13.79 45.98
N CYS A 209 6.84 -13.89 44.78
CA CYS A 209 7.97 -14.75 44.53
C CYS A 209 9.20 -14.03 43.94
N GLY A 210 9.11 -12.72 43.64
CA GLY A 210 10.21 -11.95 43.08
C GLY A 210 10.60 -12.31 41.64
N SER A 211 9.82 -13.13 40.93
CA SER A 211 10.11 -13.47 39.54
C SER A 211 9.64 -12.36 38.61
N PRO A 212 10.36 -12.08 37.52
CA PRO A 212 9.96 -11.05 36.57
C PRO A 212 8.60 -11.42 35.92
N MET A 213 7.68 -10.45 35.93
CA MET A 213 6.36 -10.64 35.31
C MET A 213 6.42 -10.37 33.80
N VAL A 214 5.60 -11.06 33.07
CA VAL A 214 5.45 -10.94 31.62
C VAL A 214 4.00 -10.62 31.24
N ILE A 215 3.87 -9.82 30.19
CA ILE A 215 2.57 -9.51 29.60
C ILE A 215 2.19 -10.62 28.63
N LYS A 216 1.15 -11.38 28.95
CA LYS A 216 0.60 -12.40 28.04
C LYS A 216 -0.60 -11.85 27.31
N MET A 217 -0.62 -11.99 25.97
CA MET A 217 -1.83 -11.78 25.22
C MET A 217 -2.83 -12.91 25.48
N GLY A 218 -3.95 -12.58 26.10
CA GLY A 218 -5.06 -13.50 26.29
C GLY A 218 -5.89 -13.66 25.01
N ARG A 219 -6.79 -14.67 25.05
CA ARG A 219 -7.75 -14.87 23.94
C ARG A 219 -8.91 -13.87 23.94
N TYR A 220 -8.98 -12.98 24.90
CA TYR A 220 -10.08 -12.03 25.11
C TYR A 220 -9.53 -10.60 25.25
#